data_d28da70173584b6d0704828ecef76280
#
_entry.id   d28da70173584b6d0704828ecef76280
#
_cell.length_a   1.000
_cell.length_b   1.000
_cell.length_c   1.000
_cell.angle_alpha   90.00
_cell.angle_beta   90.00
_cell.angle_gamma   90.00
#
_symmetry.space_group_name_H-M   'P 1'
#
loop_
_entity.id
_entity.type
_entity.pdbx_description
1 polymer ?
#
loop_
_entity_poly.entity_id
_entity_poly.type
_entity_poly.pdbx_seq_one_letter_code
_entity_poly.pdbx_strand_id
1 'polypeptide(L)'
;MTWILKKYFLKQYFQKRVSQGKVDIPYVEIVLTTKCTLRCESCNNLMQYFSAKNQYTCTLEGILESLNCLLENVESIQRLRIIGGEPLMFKDLPQLVHAIEKRHKIRAFDIATNGTIVPKDELLRAFKDSKRFRKVSISDYSSAPNLKIPLQQETLFKKLKEYGIDYSFLTGGIWYKVEKIYKRNRTKEGVIKNFLACQMPCVSLMSGDRGKDEARENGHIFVCPIASSLSKLKGIEEFSGDYITLEKGDLRDKILNFYAQDFFKACDYCQDYSKPRVDIPAAIQTDAVLQVEDRD
;
A
#
# COMPACT_ATOMS: atom_id res chain seq x y z
N MET A 1 18.57 20.14 -10.30
CA MET A 1 17.14 20.40 -10.61
C MET A 1 16.36 20.32 -9.31
N THR A 2 15.69 21.40 -8.89
CA THR A 2 14.94 21.45 -7.63
C THR A 2 13.76 20.48 -7.64
N TRP A 3 13.30 20.03 -6.46
CA TRP A 3 12.16 19.14 -6.33
C TRP A 3 10.88 19.67 -6.99
N ILE A 4 10.65 21.00 -6.94
CA ILE A 4 9.53 21.68 -7.58
C ILE A 4 9.58 21.52 -9.11
N LEU A 5 10.75 21.70 -9.73
CA LEU A 5 10.92 21.51 -11.17
C LEU A 5 10.68 20.05 -11.58
N LYS A 6 11.19 19.08 -10.81
CA LYS A 6 10.91 17.66 -11.08
C LYS A 6 9.40 17.36 -11.05
N LYS A 7 8.67 17.90 -10.06
CA LYS A 7 7.22 17.72 -9.93
C LYS A 7 6.46 18.34 -11.11
N TYR A 8 6.88 19.52 -11.55
CA TYR A 8 6.29 20.20 -12.69
C TYR A 8 6.49 19.44 -14.00
N PHE A 9 7.71 18.98 -14.29
CA PHE A 9 8.00 18.18 -15.49
C PHE A 9 7.28 16.83 -15.48
N LEU A 10 7.18 16.16 -14.34
CA LEU A 10 6.41 14.93 -14.21
C LEU A 10 4.93 15.16 -14.51
N LYS A 11 4.35 16.24 -13.98
CA LYS A 11 2.95 16.60 -14.28
C LYS A 11 2.72 16.78 -15.77
N GLN A 12 3.56 17.58 -16.45
CA GLN A 12 3.46 17.80 -17.89
C GLN A 12 3.66 16.51 -18.69
N TYR A 13 4.61 15.67 -18.28
CA TYR A 13 4.82 14.37 -18.90
C TYR A 13 3.54 13.51 -18.85
N PHE A 14 2.94 13.36 -17.68
CA PHE A 14 1.73 12.56 -17.55
C PHE A 14 0.54 13.17 -18.29
N GLN A 15 0.36 14.48 -18.25
CA GLN A 15 -0.68 15.18 -19.02
C GLN A 15 -0.55 14.92 -20.53
N LYS A 16 0.67 15.02 -21.07
CA LYS A 16 0.96 14.69 -22.48
C LYS A 16 0.66 13.23 -22.79
N ARG A 17 0.99 12.31 -21.90
CA ARG A 17 0.73 10.87 -22.09
C ARG A 17 -0.77 10.59 -22.14
N VAL A 18 -1.54 11.19 -21.22
CA VAL A 18 -3.00 11.06 -21.19
C VAL A 18 -3.65 11.65 -22.45
N SER A 19 -3.18 12.83 -22.93
CA SER A 19 -3.68 13.43 -24.19
C SER A 19 -3.39 12.57 -25.43
N GLN A 20 -2.39 11.67 -25.35
CA GLN A 20 -2.11 10.65 -26.37
C GLN A 20 -2.86 9.34 -26.16
N GLY A 21 -3.83 9.31 -25.26
CA GLY A 21 -4.55 8.10 -24.89
C GLY A 21 -3.72 7.07 -24.15
N LYS A 22 -2.58 7.44 -23.54
CA LYS A 22 -1.67 6.54 -22.81
C LYS A 22 -1.83 6.71 -21.31
N VAL A 23 -1.96 5.60 -20.60
CA VAL A 23 -2.10 5.57 -19.15
C VAL A 23 -0.83 5.00 -18.53
N ASP A 24 -0.11 5.83 -17.81
CA ASP A 24 1.02 5.41 -16.97
C ASP A 24 0.63 5.62 -15.51
N ILE A 25 0.80 4.59 -14.68
CA ILE A 25 0.57 4.71 -13.24
C ILE A 25 1.89 5.06 -12.56
N PRO A 26 1.98 6.24 -11.90
CA PRO A 26 3.22 6.67 -11.27
C PRO A 26 3.67 5.77 -10.12
N TYR A 27 2.72 5.31 -9.31
CA TYR A 27 3.00 4.55 -8.10
C TYR A 27 1.82 3.66 -7.71
N VAL A 28 2.13 2.40 -7.41
CA VAL A 28 1.16 1.40 -6.92
C VAL A 28 1.73 0.72 -5.69
N GLU A 29 0.94 0.61 -4.65
CA GLU A 29 1.24 -0.26 -3.50
C GLU A 29 0.44 -1.56 -3.62
N ILE A 30 1.11 -2.70 -3.57
CA ILE A 30 0.45 -4.01 -3.49
C ILE A 30 0.36 -4.42 -2.04
N VAL A 31 -0.85 -4.60 -1.54
CA VAL A 31 -1.13 -5.12 -0.20
C VAL A 31 -1.22 -6.64 -0.26
N LEU A 32 -0.16 -7.34 0.16
CA LEU A 32 -0.12 -8.80 0.12
C LEU A 32 -0.90 -9.44 1.26
N THR A 33 -0.88 -8.80 2.42
CA THR A 33 -1.52 -9.33 3.63
C THR A 33 -1.81 -8.21 4.63
N THR A 34 -2.84 -8.38 5.44
CA THR A 34 -3.07 -7.53 6.62
C THR A 34 -2.47 -8.13 7.90
N LYS A 35 -1.85 -9.32 7.82
CA LYS A 35 -1.08 -9.89 8.93
C LYS A 35 0.18 -9.08 9.16
N CYS A 36 0.47 -8.81 10.42
CA CYS A 36 1.68 -8.11 10.83
C CYS A 36 2.23 -8.72 12.12
N THR A 37 3.53 -8.70 12.28
CA THR A 37 4.20 -9.06 13.54
C THR A 37 3.96 -8.02 14.63
N LEU A 38 3.63 -6.79 14.25
CA LEU A 38 3.36 -5.66 15.13
C LEU A 38 1.88 -5.24 15.05
N ARG A 39 1.39 -4.61 16.12
CA ARG A 39 0.08 -3.96 16.15
C ARG A 39 0.26 -2.50 16.62
N CYS A 40 0.71 -1.67 15.69
CA CYS A 40 0.97 -0.27 15.98
C CYS A 40 -0.31 0.54 16.08
N GLU A 41 -0.50 1.29 17.18
CA GLU A 41 -1.71 2.09 17.46
C GLU A 41 -2.05 3.08 16.33
N SER A 42 -1.03 3.69 15.75
CA SER A 42 -1.17 4.69 14.68
C SER A 42 -0.71 4.18 13.31
N CYS A 43 -0.97 2.89 12.99
CA CYS A 43 -0.66 2.35 11.68
C CYS A 43 -1.56 2.93 10.59
N ASN A 44 -0.99 3.63 9.60
CA ASN A 44 -1.73 4.20 8.47
C ASN A 44 -2.44 3.16 7.59
N ASN A 45 -1.96 1.91 7.60
CA ASN A 45 -2.60 0.83 6.84
C ASN A 45 -3.74 0.14 7.62
N LEU A 46 -4.10 0.66 8.80
CA LEU A 46 -5.17 0.18 9.68
C LEU A 46 -4.99 -1.26 10.18
N MET A 47 -3.77 -1.77 10.26
CA MET A 47 -3.51 -3.16 10.69
C MET A 47 -3.98 -3.44 12.11
N GLN A 48 -4.06 -2.44 12.98
CA GLN A 48 -4.57 -2.54 14.35
C GLN A 48 -6.07 -2.82 14.44
N TYR A 49 -6.82 -2.66 13.33
CA TYR A 49 -8.25 -2.94 13.24
C TYR A 49 -8.56 -4.38 12.79
N PHE A 50 -7.56 -5.12 12.31
CA PHE A 50 -7.77 -6.49 11.85
C PHE A 50 -7.61 -7.50 12.98
N SER A 51 -8.67 -8.26 13.25
CA SER A 51 -8.64 -9.44 14.08
C SER A 51 -8.20 -10.66 13.28
N ALA A 52 -7.89 -11.76 13.95
CA ALA A 52 -7.56 -13.02 13.26
C ALA A 52 -8.68 -13.54 12.33
N LYS A 53 -9.93 -13.10 12.55
CA LYS A 53 -11.10 -13.55 11.78
C LYS A 53 -11.28 -12.81 10.46
N ASN A 54 -10.83 -11.54 10.36
CA ASN A 54 -11.03 -10.69 9.20
C ASN A 54 -9.71 -10.28 8.51
N GLN A 55 -8.60 -10.97 8.84
CA GLN A 55 -7.33 -10.77 8.16
C GLN A 55 -7.41 -11.24 6.71
N TYR A 56 -6.85 -10.42 5.84
CA TYR A 56 -6.65 -10.73 4.43
C TYR A 56 -5.24 -11.27 4.19
N THR A 57 -5.11 -12.21 3.28
CA THR A 57 -3.83 -12.61 2.67
C THR A 57 -4.11 -13.06 1.25
N CYS A 58 -3.45 -12.44 0.27
CA CYS A 58 -3.62 -12.82 -1.13
C CYS A 58 -3.05 -14.22 -1.42
N THR A 59 -3.48 -14.80 -2.53
CA THR A 59 -2.78 -15.90 -3.16
C THR A 59 -1.81 -15.38 -4.22
N LEU A 60 -0.71 -16.10 -4.49
CA LEU A 60 0.21 -15.73 -5.56
C LEU A 60 -0.53 -15.63 -6.91
N GLU A 61 -1.38 -16.58 -7.20
CA GLU A 61 -2.17 -16.63 -8.42
C GLU A 61 -3.09 -15.41 -8.54
N GLY A 62 -3.84 -15.07 -7.48
CA GLY A 62 -4.76 -13.94 -7.47
C GLY A 62 -4.07 -12.60 -7.69
N ILE A 63 -2.92 -12.36 -7.03
CA ILE A 63 -2.19 -11.11 -7.24
C ILE A 63 -1.57 -11.03 -8.65
N LEU A 64 -1.09 -12.15 -9.21
CA LEU A 64 -0.54 -12.19 -10.57
C LEU A 64 -1.61 -11.94 -11.63
N GLU A 65 -2.82 -12.45 -11.47
CA GLU A 65 -3.93 -12.17 -12.37
C GLU A 65 -4.38 -10.72 -12.29
N SER A 66 -4.50 -10.19 -11.06
CA SER A 66 -4.82 -8.77 -10.86
C SER A 66 -3.79 -7.87 -11.52
N LEU A 67 -2.50 -8.19 -11.38
CA LEU A 67 -1.43 -7.46 -12.05
C LEU A 67 -1.49 -7.60 -13.57
N ASN A 68 -1.78 -8.78 -14.11
CA ASN A 68 -1.90 -8.99 -15.55
C ASN A 68 -3.05 -8.16 -16.11
N CYS A 69 -4.24 -8.24 -15.48
CA CYS A 69 -5.39 -7.45 -15.88
C CYS A 69 -5.08 -5.95 -15.90
N LEU A 70 -4.41 -5.44 -14.86
CA LEU A 70 -3.99 -4.04 -14.81
C LEU A 70 -2.99 -3.70 -15.93
N LEU A 71 -1.96 -4.52 -16.12
CA LEU A 71 -0.89 -4.27 -17.09
C LEU A 71 -1.34 -4.40 -18.55
N GLU A 72 -2.41 -5.13 -18.84
CA GLU A 72 -3.04 -5.15 -20.17
C GLU A 72 -3.62 -3.77 -20.53
N ASN A 73 -4.09 -3.02 -19.55
CA ASN A 73 -4.82 -1.77 -19.72
C ASN A 73 -4.02 -0.48 -19.47
N VAL A 74 -2.74 -0.59 -19.07
CA VAL A 74 -1.84 0.54 -18.86
C VAL A 74 -0.55 0.38 -19.65
N GLU A 75 0.12 1.51 -19.91
CA GLU A 75 1.41 1.51 -20.62
C GLU A 75 2.55 1.12 -19.66
N SER A 76 2.48 1.58 -18.42
CA SER A 76 3.48 1.23 -17.41
C SER A 76 3.02 1.51 -15.98
N ILE A 77 3.65 0.82 -15.04
CA ILE A 77 3.73 1.19 -13.63
C ILE A 77 5.17 1.64 -13.38
N GLN A 78 5.35 2.92 -13.04
CA GLN A 78 6.69 3.48 -12.87
C GLN A 78 7.37 2.94 -11.63
N ARG A 79 6.62 2.83 -10.53
CA ARG A 79 7.09 2.24 -9.29
C ARG A 79 6.00 1.40 -8.64
N LEU A 80 6.34 0.18 -8.29
CA LEU A 80 5.50 -0.71 -7.53
C LEU A 80 6.16 -0.94 -6.17
N ARG A 81 5.40 -0.80 -5.09
CA ARG A 81 5.86 -1.11 -3.74
C ARG A 81 5.11 -2.31 -3.19
N ILE A 82 5.84 -3.27 -2.70
CA ILE A 82 5.29 -4.42 -2.00
C ILE A 82 5.12 -4.02 -0.54
N ILE A 83 3.88 -4.05 -0.07
CA ILE A 83 3.49 -3.76 1.32
C ILE A 83 2.53 -4.81 1.86
N GLY A 84 2.10 -4.60 3.09
CA GLY A 84 1.06 -5.36 3.77
C GLY A 84 0.93 -4.83 5.19
N GLY A 85 0.58 -5.70 6.12
CA GLY A 85 0.97 -5.54 7.50
C GLY A 85 2.49 -5.71 7.60
N GLU A 86 2.97 -6.95 7.43
CA GLU A 86 4.39 -7.25 7.22
C GLU A 86 4.53 -8.16 5.99
N PRO A 87 5.03 -7.64 4.86
CA PRO A 87 5.06 -8.42 3.60
C PRO A 87 5.99 -9.63 3.66
N LEU A 88 6.99 -9.66 4.54
CA LEU A 88 7.86 -10.82 4.73
C LEU A 88 7.14 -12.03 5.36
N MET A 89 5.88 -11.86 5.83
CA MET A 89 5.01 -12.98 6.23
C MET A 89 4.35 -13.69 5.04
N PHE A 90 4.42 -13.13 3.84
CA PHE A 90 3.88 -13.76 2.63
C PHE A 90 4.87 -14.80 2.10
N LYS A 91 4.46 -16.09 2.12
CA LYS A 91 5.40 -17.21 1.86
C LYS A 91 5.86 -17.27 0.40
N ASP A 92 5.01 -16.86 -0.55
CA ASP A 92 5.30 -16.94 -1.99
C ASP A 92 5.97 -15.65 -2.51
N LEU A 93 6.60 -14.87 -1.61
CA LEU A 93 7.26 -13.62 -1.96
C LEU A 93 8.43 -13.79 -2.94
N PRO A 94 9.29 -14.84 -2.86
CA PRO A 94 10.31 -15.10 -3.88
C PRO A 94 9.72 -15.31 -5.27
N GLN A 95 8.66 -16.11 -5.38
CA GLN A 95 7.97 -16.39 -6.64
C GLN A 95 7.30 -15.12 -7.20
N LEU A 96 6.73 -14.27 -6.33
CA LEU A 96 6.18 -12.99 -6.73
C LEU A 96 7.26 -12.05 -7.28
N VAL A 97 8.43 -11.98 -6.65
CA VAL A 97 9.58 -11.19 -7.13
C VAL A 97 10.01 -11.63 -8.53
N HIS A 98 10.19 -12.93 -8.75
CA HIS A 98 10.52 -13.46 -10.07
C HIS A 98 9.42 -13.16 -11.10
N ALA A 99 8.17 -13.22 -10.69
CA ALA A 99 7.05 -12.93 -11.59
C ALA A 99 6.97 -11.43 -11.95
N ILE A 100 7.23 -10.53 -11.00
CA ILE A 100 7.30 -9.08 -11.27
C ILE A 100 8.46 -8.76 -12.20
N GLU A 101 9.63 -9.38 -12.03
CA GLU A 101 10.79 -9.18 -12.90
C GLU A 101 10.48 -9.47 -14.37
N LYS A 102 9.62 -10.45 -14.66
CA LYS A 102 9.21 -10.79 -16.03
C LYS A 102 8.23 -9.79 -16.66
N ARG A 103 7.64 -8.87 -15.88
CA ARG A 103 6.61 -7.91 -16.33
C ARG A 103 7.21 -6.57 -16.70
N HIS A 104 7.63 -6.43 -17.97
CA HIS A 104 8.39 -5.27 -18.45
C HIS A 104 7.69 -3.90 -18.33
N LYS A 105 6.36 -3.87 -18.21
CA LYS A 105 5.61 -2.66 -17.94
C LYS A 105 5.79 -2.15 -16.50
N ILE A 106 6.25 -2.97 -15.56
CA ILE A 106 6.68 -2.53 -14.23
C ILE A 106 8.13 -2.07 -14.32
N ARG A 107 8.37 -0.77 -14.16
CA ARG A 107 9.70 -0.17 -14.40
C ARG A 107 10.65 -0.38 -13.23
N ALA A 108 10.13 -0.30 -12.02
CA ALA A 108 10.89 -0.54 -10.81
C ALA A 108 9.96 -1.02 -9.68
N PHE A 109 10.50 -1.79 -8.72
CA PHE A 109 9.77 -2.15 -7.52
C PHE A 109 10.67 -2.18 -6.29
N ASP A 110 10.06 -2.05 -5.12
CA ASP A 110 10.70 -2.13 -3.81
C ASP A 110 9.75 -2.77 -2.79
N ILE A 111 10.28 -3.07 -1.61
CA ILE A 111 9.53 -3.62 -0.49
C ILE A 111 9.71 -2.77 0.75
N ALA A 112 8.66 -2.63 1.58
CA ALA A 112 8.75 -1.99 2.88
C ALA A 112 8.53 -3.02 3.99
N THR A 113 9.41 -3.06 4.99
CA THR A 113 9.34 -3.97 6.15
C THR A 113 9.53 -3.23 7.47
N ASN A 114 8.95 -3.77 8.53
CA ASN A 114 9.11 -3.28 9.89
C ASN A 114 10.40 -3.76 10.58
N GLY A 115 11.21 -4.60 9.90
CA GLY A 115 12.50 -5.06 10.39
C GLY A 115 12.46 -6.12 11.50
N THR A 116 11.30 -6.74 11.75
CA THR A 116 11.18 -7.84 12.74
C THR A 116 11.47 -9.22 12.17
N ILE A 117 11.54 -9.34 10.85
CA ILE A 117 11.78 -10.60 10.13
C ILE A 117 13.03 -10.43 9.25
N VAL A 118 13.92 -11.42 9.30
CA VAL A 118 15.04 -11.52 8.36
C VAL A 118 14.60 -12.37 7.17
N PRO A 119 14.73 -11.86 5.92
CA PRO A 119 14.41 -12.64 4.73
C PRO A 119 15.26 -13.91 4.63
N LYS A 120 14.66 -14.98 4.14
CA LYS A 120 15.39 -16.21 3.80
C LYS A 120 16.29 -15.99 2.58
N ASP A 121 17.32 -16.80 2.45
CA ASP A 121 18.30 -16.70 1.36
C ASP A 121 17.66 -16.82 -0.03
N GLU A 122 16.59 -17.59 -0.18
CA GLU A 122 15.81 -17.68 -1.43
C GLU A 122 15.28 -16.31 -1.86
N LEU A 123 14.67 -15.55 -0.93
CA LEU A 123 14.16 -14.21 -1.22
C LEU A 123 15.29 -13.22 -1.49
N LEU A 124 16.40 -13.31 -0.73
CA LEU A 124 17.57 -12.45 -0.95
C LEU A 124 18.18 -12.69 -2.33
N ARG A 125 18.25 -13.95 -2.79
CA ARG A 125 18.66 -14.27 -4.18
C ARG A 125 17.69 -13.68 -5.19
N ALA A 126 16.38 -13.82 -4.98
CA ALA A 126 15.37 -13.26 -5.89
C ALA A 126 15.50 -11.73 -6.02
N PHE A 127 15.76 -11.02 -4.92
CA PHE A 127 16.02 -9.58 -4.95
C PHE A 127 17.30 -9.24 -5.72
N LYS A 128 18.40 -9.95 -5.44
CA LYS A 128 19.70 -9.74 -6.08
C LYS A 128 19.65 -9.95 -7.58
N ASP A 129 18.94 -10.98 -8.03
CA ASP A 129 18.86 -11.36 -9.43
C ASP A 129 17.90 -10.45 -10.25
N SER A 130 17.06 -9.67 -9.56
CA SER A 130 16.12 -8.78 -10.21
C SER A 130 16.75 -7.43 -10.58
N LYS A 131 16.72 -7.11 -11.88
CA LYS A 131 17.19 -5.81 -12.41
C LYS A 131 16.23 -4.65 -12.10
N ARG A 132 14.96 -4.95 -11.78
CA ARG A 132 13.92 -3.96 -11.46
C ARG A 132 13.76 -3.72 -9.99
N PHE A 133 14.24 -4.62 -9.16
CA PHE A 133 14.27 -4.41 -7.72
C PHE A 133 15.18 -3.24 -7.36
N ARG A 134 14.75 -2.36 -6.46
CA ARG A 134 15.51 -1.16 -6.09
C ARG A 134 16.11 -1.26 -4.72
N LYS A 135 15.32 -1.62 -3.73
CA LYS A 135 15.79 -1.66 -2.35
C LYS A 135 14.79 -2.30 -1.39
N VAL A 136 15.28 -2.61 -0.20
CA VAL A 136 14.46 -2.86 0.98
C VAL A 136 14.34 -1.56 1.77
N SER A 137 13.11 -1.06 1.98
CA SER A 137 12.83 0.09 2.85
C SER A 137 12.52 -0.44 4.26
N ILE A 138 13.39 -0.13 5.21
CA ILE A 138 13.29 -0.62 6.59
C ILE A 138 12.86 0.53 7.48
N SER A 139 11.78 0.35 8.23
CA SER A 139 11.34 1.33 9.21
C SER A 139 12.17 1.26 10.48
N ASP A 140 12.54 2.41 11.04
CA ASP A 140 13.21 2.49 12.33
C ASP A 140 12.19 2.56 13.45
N TYR A 141 12.07 1.47 14.19
CA TYR A 141 11.21 1.36 15.37
C TYR A 141 11.98 1.16 16.66
N SER A 142 13.29 1.47 16.64
CA SER A 142 14.17 1.31 17.80
C SER A 142 13.76 2.17 19.00
N SER A 143 13.09 3.29 18.76
CA SER A 143 12.54 4.19 19.78
C SER A 143 11.13 3.84 20.26
N ALA A 144 10.52 2.77 19.75
CA ALA A 144 9.18 2.37 20.16
C ALA A 144 9.18 1.96 21.65
N PRO A 145 8.28 2.54 22.48
CA PRO A 145 8.38 2.39 23.94
C PRO A 145 7.98 1.00 24.45
N ASN A 146 7.25 0.22 23.66
CA ASN A 146 6.61 -1.01 24.11
C ASN A 146 6.59 -2.13 23.06
N LEU A 147 7.66 -2.29 22.28
CA LEU A 147 7.79 -3.41 21.35
C LEU A 147 7.78 -4.75 22.10
N LYS A 148 6.92 -5.66 21.63
CA LYS A 148 6.82 -7.03 22.17
C LYS A 148 7.68 -8.04 21.42
N ILE A 149 8.09 -7.69 20.20
CA ILE A 149 8.91 -8.52 19.33
C ILE A 149 10.22 -7.78 19.07
N PRO A 150 11.38 -8.43 19.21
CA PRO A 150 12.66 -7.80 18.96
C PRO A 150 12.81 -7.44 17.47
N LEU A 151 13.41 -6.30 17.22
CA LEU A 151 13.84 -5.91 15.89
C LEU A 151 15.07 -6.75 15.50
N GLN A 152 15.09 -7.18 14.22
CA GLN A 152 16.19 -7.98 13.65
C GLN A 152 17.08 -7.11 12.75
N GLN A 153 17.15 -5.82 13.01
CA GLN A 153 17.77 -4.82 12.13
C GLN A 153 19.23 -5.13 11.83
N GLU A 154 20.05 -5.45 12.84
CA GLU A 154 21.47 -5.75 12.65
C GLU A 154 21.69 -6.97 11.75
N THR A 155 20.95 -8.06 12.02
CA THR A 155 21.00 -9.27 11.20
C THR A 155 20.52 -8.99 9.78
N LEU A 156 19.44 -8.20 9.65
CA LEU A 156 18.91 -7.79 8.36
C LEU A 156 19.93 -6.96 7.56
N PHE A 157 20.55 -5.94 8.18
CA PHE A 157 21.58 -5.14 7.52
C PHE A 157 22.78 -5.97 7.07
N LYS A 158 23.24 -6.90 7.92
CA LYS A 158 24.31 -7.82 7.58
C LYS A 158 23.96 -8.66 6.36
N LYS A 159 22.80 -9.29 6.36
CA LYS A 159 22.31 -10.13 5.25
C LYS A 159 22.17 -9.32 3.95
N LEU A 160 21.59 -8.13 3.99
CA LEU A 160 21.42 -7.29 2.81
C LEU A 160 22.79 -6.89 2.23
N LYS A 161 23.77 -6.55 3.07
CA LYS A 161 25.15 -6.26 2.63
C LYS A 161 25.82 -7.48 2.02
N GLU A 162 25.70 -8.67 2.64
CA GLU A 162 26.27 -9.93 2.14
C GLU A 162 25.76 -10.26 0.72
N TYR A 163 24.50 -9.96 0.44
CA TYR A 163 23.89 -10.19 -0.86
C TYR A 163 24.05 -9.03 -1.85
N GLY A 164 24.63 -7.89 -1.41
CA GLY A 164 24.75 -6.68 -2.23
C GLY A 164 23.41 -6.05 -2.60
N ILE A 165 22.44 -6.10 -1.67
CA ILE A 165 21.09 -5.57 -1.85
C ILE A 165 21.05 -4.17 -1.24
N ASP A 166 20.61 -3.20 -2.04
CA ASP A 166 20.39 -1.84 -1.56
C ASP A 166 19.25 -1.78 -0.54
N TYR A 167 19.42 -0.94 0.47
CA TYR A 167 18.38 -0.69 1.45
C TYR A 167 18.35 0.79 1.88
N SER A 168 17.20 1.24 2.37
CA SER A 168 17.09 2.50 3.10
C SER A 168 16.55 2.23 4.49
N PHE A 169 17.20 2.81 5.47
CA PHE A 169 16.74 2.81 6.84
C PHE A 169 16.11 4.16 7.15
N LEU A 170 14.80 4.15 7.41
CA LEU A 170 14.02 5.35 7.66
C LEU A 170 14.17 5.73 9.14
N THR A 171 15.24 6.46 9.45
CA THR A 171 15.55 6.96 10.78
C THR A 171 14.67 8.12 11.18
N GLY A 172 14.57 8.35 12.48
CA GLY A 172 13.84 9.48 13.05
C GLY A 172 12.83 9.08 14.12
N GLY A 173 12.36 7.83 14.09
CA GLY A 173 11.52 7.26 15.16
C GLY A 173 10.23 8.02 15.48
N ILE A 174 9.84 8.99 14.64
CA ILE A 174 8.67 9.84 14.83
C ILE A 174 7.63 9.54 13.77
N TRP A 175 6.42 9.32 14.24
CA TRP A 175 5.22 9.22 13.43
C TRP A 175 4.28 10.38 13.71
N TYR A 176 3.31 10.53 12.83
CA TYR A 176 2.14 11.35 13.13
C TYR A 176 1.06 10.47 13.76
N LYS A 177 0.44 11.00 14.81
CA LYS A 177 -0.70 10.35 15.45
C LYS A 177 -1.81 10.19 14.42
N VAL A 178 -2.28 8.97 14.24
CA VAL A 178 -3.49 8.66 13.46
C VAL A 178 -4.65 8.62 14.45
N GLU A 179 -5.65 9.46 14.21
CA GLU A 179 -6.87 9.44 15.01
C GLU A 179 -7.66 8.14 14.77
N LYS A 180 -8.55 7.83 15.69
CA LYS A 180 -9.49 6.71 15.50
C LYS A 180 -10.28 6.88 14.21
N ILE A 181 -10.55 5.75 13.57
CA ILE A 181 -11.28 5.69 12.29
C ILE A 181 -12.78 5.58 12.58
N TYR A 182 -13.54 6.53 12.08
CA TYR A 182 -15.00 6.56 12.09
C TYR A 182 -15.52 7.47 10.98
N LYS A 183 -16.76 7.26 10.54
CA LYS A 183 -17.41 8.14 9.56
C LYS A 183 -17.69 9.49 10.23
N ARG A 184 -17.16 10.55 9.63
CA ARG A 184 -17.19 11.91 10.23
C ARG A 184 -18.40 12.73 9.77
N ASN A 185 -19.17 12.20 8.82
CA ASN A 185 -20.38 12.83 8.27
C ASN A 185 -20.11 14.25 7.75
N ARG A 186 -18.96 14.45 7.08
CA ARG A 186 -18.62 15.74 6.47
C ARG A 186 -19.50 16.02 5.27
N THR A 187 -19.71 17.32 4.99
CA THR A 187 -20.27 17.73 3.69
C THR A 187 -19.36 17.30 2.55
N LYS A 188 -19.89 17.26 1.33
CA LYS A 188 -19.10 16.95 0.13
C LYS A 188 -17.85 17.84 0.01
N GLU A 189 -18.03 19.16 0.25
CA GLU A 189 -16.96 20.15 0.22
C GLU A 189 -15.90 19.87 1.31
N GLY A 190 -16.34 19.44 2.49
CA GLY A 190 -15.47 19.03 3.60
C GLY A 190 -14.63 17.81 3.24
N VAL A 191 -15.20 16.81 2.56
CA VAL A 191 -14.48 15.62 2.08
C VAL A 191 -13.47 16.00 1.00
N ILE A 192 -13.86 16.83 0.01
CA ILE A 192 -12.97 17.34 -1.04
C ILE A 192 -11.78 18.09 -0.41
N LYS A 193 -12.05 19.00 0.53
CA LYS A 193 -10.99 19.74 1.24
C LYS A 193 -10.01 18.80 1.94
N ASN A 194 -10.53 17.77 2.62
CA ASN A 194 -9.69 16.77 3.30
C ASN A 194 -8.86 15.95 2.32
N PHE A 195 -9.44 15.54 1.20
CA PHE A 195 -8.72 14.82 0.13
C PHE A 195 -7.59 15.66 -0.45
N LEU A 196 -7.83 16.95 -0.75
CA LEU A 196 -6.83 17.84 -1.30
C LEU A 196 -5.70 18.16 -0.30
N ALA A 197 -6.01 18.18 1.00
CA ALA A 197 -5.01 18.37 2.06
C ALA A 197 -4.18 17.09 2.33
N CYS A 198 -4.69 15.92 1.94
CA CYS A 198 -4.02 14.65 2.13
C CYS A 198 -2.81 14.52 1.21
N GLN A 199 -1.66 14.13 1.77
CA GLN A 199 -0.43 13.90 1.02
C GLN A 199 -0.17 12.41 0.71
N MET A 200 -1.14 11.54 1.03
CA MET A 200 -1.04 10.08 0.95
C MET A 200 -1.76 9.41 -0.23
N PRO A 201 -2.32 10.12 -1.24
CA PRO A 201 -2.98 9.42 -2.33
C PRO A 201 -1.95 8.60 -3.11
N CYS A 202 -1.98 7.30 -2.90
CA CYS A 202 -1.18 6.32 -3.64
C CYS A 202 -2.11 5.16 -3.99
N VAL A 203 -2.15 4.79 -5.24
CA VAL A 203 -2.98 3.68 -5.69
C VAL A 203 -2.58 2.40 -4.98
N SER A 204 -3.54 1.76 -4.34
CA SER A 204 -3.36 0.51 -3.60
C SER A 204 -4.08 -0.62 -4.31
N LEU A 205 -3.36 -1.70 -4.60
CA LEU A 205 -3.90 -2.90 -5.23
C LEU A 205 -4.04 -4.00 -4.19
N MET A 206 -5.24 -4.55 -4.07
CA MET A 206 -5.51 -5.79 -3.37
C MET A 206 -6.10 -6.80 -4.38
N SER A 207 -5.59 -8.03 -4.38
CA SER A 207 -6.21 -9.09 -5.19
C SER A 207 -7.56 -9.50 -4.58
N GLY A 208 -8.40 -10.11 -5.40
CA GLY A 208 -9.61 -10.77 -4.91
C GLY A 208 -9.27 -11.97 -4.03
N ASP A 209 -10.20 -12.32 -3.15
CA ASP A 209 -10.17 -13.56 -2.39
C ASP A 209 -10.84 -14.69 -3.18
N ARG A 210 -10.48 -15.94 -2.92
CA ARG A 210 -11.32 -17.06 -3.28
C ARG A 210 -12.42 -17.16 -2.22
N GLY A 211 -13.66 -16.98 -2.65
CA GLY A 211 -14.82 -17.20 -1.78
C GLY A 211 -14.90 -18.65 -1.29
N LYS A 212 -15.74 -18.90 -0.29
CA LYS A 212 -15.98 -20.27 0.22
C LYS A 212 -16.55 -21.23 -0.86
N ASP A 213 -17.17 -20.67 -1.89
CA ASP A 213 -17.80 -21.42 -3.00
C ASP A 213 -16.89 -21.49 -4.23
N GLU A 214 -15.55 -21.32 -4.07
CA GLU A 214 -14.56 -21.34 -5.15
C GLU A 214 -14.76 -20.22 -6.21
N ALA A 215 -15.77 -19.38 -6.09
CA ALA A 215 -15.94 -18.23 -6.93
C ALA A 215 -14.82 -17.23 -6.65
N ARG A 216 -14.12 -16.84 -7.71
CA ARG A 216 -13.00 -15.94 -7.62
C ARG A 216 -13.48 -14.51 -7.61
N GLU A 217 -13.23 -13.78 -6.54
CA GLU A 217 -13.40 -12.33 -6.55
C GLU A 217 -12.30 -11.68 -7.40
N ASN A 218 -12.68 -10.68 -8.19
CA ASN A 218 -11.72 -9.85 -8.90
C ASN A 218 -10.89 -9.02 -7.91
N GLY A 219 -9.66 -8.69 -8.29
CA GLY A 219 -8.86 -7.72 -7.55
C GLY A 219 -9.40 -6.31 -7.73
N HIS A 220 -9.00 -5.43 -6.84
CA HIS A 220 -9.45 -4.03 -6.83
C HIS A 220 -8.28 -3.07 -6.70
N ILE A 221 -8.41 -1.90 -7.31
CA ILE A 221 -7.54 -0.75 -7.11
C ILE A 221 -8.30 0.28 -6.28
N PHE A 222 -7.68 0.75 -5.22
CA PHE A 222 -8.18 1.79 -4.31
C PHE A 222 -7.30 3.04 -4.38
N VAL A 223 -7.81 4.17 -3.94
CA VAL A 223 -7.07 5.44 -3.92
C VAL A 223 -5.88 5.42 -2.96
N CYS A 224 -5.94 4.61 -1.90
CA CYS A 224 -4.88 4.50 -0.90
C CYS A 224 -5.05 3.23 -0.04
N PRO A 225 -4.02 2.81 0.73
CA PRO A 225 -4.11 1.66 1.62
C PRO A 225 -5.18 1.76 2.72
N ILE A 226 -5.51 2.98 3.17
CA ILE A 226 -6.62 3.17 4.12
C ILE A 226 -7.94 2.78 3.48
N ALA A 227 -8.21 3.23 2.25
CA ALA A 227 -9.43 2.89 1.53
C ALA A 227 -9.57 1.38 1.30
N SER A 228 -8.47 0.70 0.92
CA SER A 228 -8.47 -0.75 0.75
C SER A 228 -8.71 -1.50 2.06
N SER A 229 -8.11 -1.06 3.16
CA SER A 229 -8.32 -1.65 4.48
C SER A 229 -9.74 -1.41 5.00
N LEU A 230 -10.29 -0.20 4.84
CA LEU A 230 -11.67 0.11 5.20
C LEU A 230 -12.67 -0.77 4.45
N SER A 231 -12.46 -0.98 3.14
CA SER A 231 -13.32 -1.85 2.35
C SER A 231 -13.35 -3.29 2.85
N LYS A 232 -12.24 -3.79 3.40
CA LYS A 232 -12.21 -5.11 4.05
C LYS A 232 -12.82 -5.11 5.46
N LEU A 233 -12.78 -4.00 6.16
CA LEU A 233 -13.29 -3.88 7.54
C LEU A 233 -14.80 -3.64 7.60
N LYS A 234 -15.35 -2.84 6.67
CA LYS A 234 -16.75 -2.38 6.65
C LYS A 234 -17.58 -3.04 5.56
N GLY A 235 -16.95 -3.69 4.60
CA GLY A 235 -17.59 -4.17 3.37
C GLY A 235 -17.32 -3.23 2.19
N ILE A 236 -17.09 -3.80 1.01
CA ILE A 236 -16.70 -3.05 -0.18
C ILE A 236 -17.84 -2.19 -0.71
N GLU A 237 -19.08 -2.62 -0.50
CA GLU A 237 -20.30 -1.95 -1.01
C GLU A 237 -20.46 -0.53 -0.47
N GLU A 238 -20.05 -0.30 0.78
CA GLU A 238 -20.07 1.04 1.40
C GLU A 238 -19.22 2.04 0.63
N PHE A 239 -18.17 1.57 -0.01
CA PHE A 239 -17.19 2.36 -0.77
C PHE A 239 -17.39 2.27 -2.28
N SER A 240 -18.58 1.90 -2.75
CA SER A 240 -18.89 1.89 -4.18
C SER A 240 -18.54 3.24 -4.84
N GLY A 241 -17.72 3.20 -5.89
CA GLY A 241 -17.13 4.36 -6.56
C GLY A 241 -15.72 4.74 -6.07
N ASP A 242 -15.27 4.22 -4.93
CA ASP A 242 -13.91 4.47 -4.38
C ASP A 242 -12.87 3.47 -4.89
N TYR A 243 -13.27 2.52 -5.71
CA TYR A 243 -12.39 1.48 -6.24
C TYR A 243 -12.69 1.16 -7.69
N ILE A 244 -11.73 0.53 -8.34
CA ILE A 244 -11.87 -0.06 -9.67
C ILE A 244 -11.75 -1.57 -9.53
N THR A 245 -12.74 -2.31 -10.01
CA THR A 245 -12.65 -3.76 -10.15
C THR A 245 -11.77 -4.11 -11.34
N LEU A 246 -10.80 -5.01 -11.14
CA LEU A 246 -9.91 -5.50 -12.18
C LEU A 246 -10.58 -6.63 -12.95
N GLU A 247 -11.33 -6.25 -13.95
CA GLU A 247 -12.09 -7.14 -14.85
C GLU A 247 -11.80 -6.80 -16.32
N LYS A 248 -12.08 -7.73 -17.22
CA LYS A 248 -11.95 -7.48 -18.66
C LYS A 248 -12.98 -6.43 -19.11
N GLY A 249 -12.60 -5.58 -20.05
CA GLY A 249 -13.46 -4.53 -20.60
C GLY A 249 -12.85 -3.13 -20.52
N ASP A 250 -13.63 -2.12 -20.19
CA ASP A 250 -13.28 -0.68 -20.24
C ASP A 250 -12.37 -0.23 -19.08
N LEU A 251 -11.45 -1.08 -18.65
CA LEU A 251 -10.61 -0.80 -17.47
C LEU A 251 -9.77 0.47 -17.66
N ARG A 252 -9.33 0.75 -18.88
CA ARG A 252 -8.57 1.95 -19.20
C ARG A 252 -9.34 3.23 -18.88
N ASP A 253 -10.59 3.32 -19.38
CA ASP A 253 -11.44 4.49 -19.15
C ASP A 253 -11.87 4.59 -17.68
N LYS A 254 -12.11 3.45 -17.03
CA LYS A 254 -12.32 3.39 -15.58
C LYS A 254 -11.14 3.97 -14.80
N ILE A 255 -9.89 3.66 -15.20
CA ILE A 255 -8.67 4.21 -14.56
C ILE A 255 -8.59 5.73 -14.78
N LEU A 256 -8.83 6.22 -15.99
CA LEU A 256 -8.81 7.66 -16.27
C LEU A 256 -9.86 8.41 -15.44
N ASN A 257 -11.09 7.90 -15.42
CA ASN A 257 -12.19 8.46 -14.63
C ASN A 257 -11.87 8.43 -13.12
N PHE A 258 -11.25 7.36 -12.64
CA PHE A 258 -10.84 7.24 -11.24
C PHE A 258 -9.83 8.31 -10.83
N TYR A 259 -8.83 8.59 -11.68
CA TYR A 259 -7.87 9.67 -11.44
C TYR A 259 -8.46 11.08 -11.58
N ALA A 260 -9.61 11.22 -12.25
CA ALA A 260 -10.32 12.47 -12.41
C ALA A 260 -11.30 12.77 -11.26
N GLN A 261 -11.47 11.87 -10.29
CA GLN A 261 -12.38 12.08 -9.16
C GLN A 261 -11.88 13.18 -8.22
N ASP A 262 -12.80 14.00 -7.73
CA ASP A 262 -12.53 15.08 -6.78
C ASP A 262 -12.36 14.59 -5.35
N PHE A 263 -12.96 13.47 -4.99
CA PHE A 263 -12.90 12.89 -3.66
C PHE A 263 -13.31 11.41 -3.68
N PHE A 264 -13.06 10.73 -2.54
CA PHE A 264 -13.45 9.34 -2.29
C PHE A 264 -14.19 9.26 -0.94
N LYS A 265 -15.20 8.38 -0.84
CA LYS A 265 -16.01 8.20 0.39
C LYS A 265 -15.14 7.82 1.59
N ALA A 266 -14.10 7.00 1.37
CA ALA A 266 -13.16 6.62 2.40
C ALA A 266 -12.44 7.82 3.03
N CYS A 267 -12.32 8.96 2.33
CA CYS A 267 -11.72 10.17 2.86
C CYS A 267 -12.55 10.79 4.01
N ASP A 268 -13.84 10.47 4.11
CA ASP A 268 -14.67 10.91 5.22
C ASP A 268 -14.37 10.19 6.53
N TYR A 269 -13.71 9.04 6.48
CA TYR A 269 -13.27 8.30 7.67
C TYR A 269 -11.96 8.81 8.25
N CYS A 270 -11.14 9.48 7.43
CA CYS A 270 -9.83 9.97 7.84
C CYS A 270 -9.92 11.18 8.75
N GLN A 271 -8.87 11.39 9.56
CA GLN A 271 -8.68 12.62 10.31
C GLN A 271 -8.64 13.85 9.40
N ASP A 272 -8.74 15.03 10.00
CA ASP A 272 -8.65 16.29 9.28
C ASP A 272 -7.19 16.62 8.94
N TYR A 273 -6.79 16.35 7.70
CA TYR A 273 -5.43 16.62 7.23
C TYR A 273 -5.11 18.11 7.00
N SER A 274 -6.09 19.00 7.11
CA SER A 274 -5.85 20.45 7.11
C SER A 274 -5.35 21.00 8.45
N LYS A 275 -5.45 20.19 9.51
CA LYS A 275 -4.96 20.54 10.86
C LYS A 275 -3.49 20.18 11.04
N PRO A 276 -2.78 20.85 11.96
CA PRO A 276 -1.43 20.47 12.36
C PRO A 276 -1.38 19.01 12.82
N ARG A 277 -0.32 18.31 12.45
CA ARG A 277 -0.08 16.93 12.85
C ARG A 277 0.57 16.89 14.23
N VAL A 278 0.21 15.86 15.00
CA VAL A 278 0.81 15.60 16.31
C VAL A 278 1.86 14.53 16.17
N ASP A 279 3.07 14.82 16.55
CA ASP A 279 4.19 13.89 16.55
C ASP A 279 4.07 12.89 17.71
N ILE A 280 4.34 11.64 17.43
CA ILE A 280 4.37 10.54 18.41
C ILE A 280 5.61 9.66 18.14
N PRO A 281 6.10 8.90 19.13
CA PRO A 281 7.06 7.82 18.86
C PRO A 281 6.50 6.84 17.83
N ALA A 282 7.37 6.40 16.92
CA ALA A 282 6.98 5.41 15.91
C ALA A 282 6.63 4.07 16.57
N ALA A 283 5.69 3.35 15.96
CA ALA A 283 5.34 1.98 16.30
C ALA A 283 4.92 1.73 17.77
N ILE A 284 4.29 2.69 18.45
CA ILE A 284 3.63 2.42 19.74
C ILE A 284 2.65 1.27 19.55
N GLN A 285 2.77 0.20 20.35
CA GLN A 285 1.93 -0.99 20.21
C GLN A 285 0.63 -0.85 21.02
N THR A 286 -0.47 -1.42 20.47
CA THR A 286 -1.71 -1.63 21.19
C THR A 286 -1.99 -3.11 21.40
N ASP A 287 -2.55 -3.46 22.56
CA ASP A 287 -2.96 -4.85 22.88
C ASP A 287 -4.31 -5.21 22.27
N ALA A 288 -5.20 -4.23 22.19
CA ALA A 288 -6.54 -4.42 21.69
C ALA A 288 -6.61 -4.33 20.17
N VAL A 289 -7.49 -5.11 19.57
CA VAL A 289 -7.96 -4.87 18.19
C VAL A 289 -8.90 -3.67 18.27
N LEU A 290 -8.54 -2.60 17.59
CA LEU A 290 -9.39 -1.41 17.53
C LEU A 290 -10.63 -1.69 16.69
N GLN A 291 -11.70 -0.98 16.96
CA GLN A 291 -12.94 -1.05 16.19
C GLN A 291 -13.12 0.22 15.38
N VAL A 292 -13.62 0.07 14.16
CA VAL A 292 -14.12 1.22 13.40
C VAL A 292 -15.40 1.66 14.12
N GLU A 293 -15.40 2.91 14.63
CA GLU A 293 -16.55 3.40 15.39
C GLU A 293 -17.66 3.81 14.41
N ASP A 294 -18.89 3.35 14.68
CA ASP A 294 -20.08 3.93 14.09
C ASP A 294 -20.55 5.03 15.05
N ARG A 295 -20.40 6.28 14.63
CA ARG A 295 -20.94 7.45 15.35
C ARG A 295 -22.11 7.95 14.54
N ASP A 296 -23.28 7.78 15.11
CA ASP A 296 -24.53 8.35 14.59
C ASP A 296 -24.49 9.88 14.55
#